data_08316fdbd7a4423efdb66e87ae3418c0
#
_entry.id   08316fdbd7a4423efdb66e87ae3418c0
#
_cell.length_a   1.000
_cell.length_b   1.000
_cell.length_c   1.000
_cell.angle_alpha   90.00
_cell.angle_beta   90.00
_cell.angle_gamma   90.00
#
_symmetry.space_group_name_H-M   'P 1'
#
loop_
_entity.id
_entity.type
_entity.pdbx_description
1 polymer ?
#
loop_
_entity_poly.entity_id
_entity_poly.type
_entity_poly.pdbx_seq_one_letter_code
_entity_poly.pdbx_strand_id
1 'polypeptide(L)'
;TTFTASQGLLLMIPNLYKIQGELLPGVFHVAARALATRSLNIFGDHQDIYACRQVGAPMICSHSVQEVMDLGGIAHLTAIKASVPVIHFFDGFRTSHEIQKVEVMDYDVLESLLDKEALKKFKENALNPHTNPIERGGAENDDIYFQGREAQNKHYEAVVEIVADYMKKISEITGREYAPFTYYGASDASRVIIAMGSVTETIKETIDEMNKRGERVGLIKVHLYRPFSPKYLLKVLPNTVEKVAVLDRTKEMGATGEPLYLDVCSVLKDTNIKVIGGRYGMGSKDTTPGQIKAVYDHLLDEDPFTSFTIGINDDVTHLSLKEDPDFHVNADYTSCLFYGLGSDGTVSANKSSIKIIGDHTDLYSQAYFAYDSKKAGGATRSNLRFGHTPIRATYYVNNADFISCSLDNYVLKY
;
A
#
# COMPACT_ATOMS: atom_id res chain seq x y z
N THR A 1 5.25 -17.53 -9.62
CA THR A 1 5.14 -16.63 -8.45
C THR A 1 6.53 -16.39 -7.85
N THR A 2 6.79 -15.15 -7.45
CA THR A 2 8.02 -14.78 -6.73
C THR A 2 7.72 -13.77 -5.63
N PHE A 3 8.60 -13.70 -4.62
CA PHE A 3 8.56 -12.74 -3.53
C PHE A 3 9.86 -11.95 -3.54
N THR A 4 9.76 -10.63 -3.48
CA THR A 4 10.92 -9.74 -3.58
C THR A 4 10.70 -8.40 -2.89
N ALA A 5 11.75 -7.57 -2.86
CA ALA A 5 11.72 -6.20 -2.33
C ALA A 5 12.95 -5.43 -2.79
N SER A 6 12.87 -4.08 -2.79
CA SER A 6 14.01 -3.17 -2.95
C SER A 6 14.86 -3.48 -4.20
N GLN A 7 16.20 -3.54 -4.06
CA GLN A 7 17.11 -3.85 -5.15
C GLN A 7 16.80 -5.18 -5.84
N GLY A 8 16.26 -6.17 -5.11
CA GLY A 8 15.85 -7.45 -5.70
C GLY A 8 14.80 -7.28 -6.78
N LEU A 9 13.81 -6.40 -6.56
CA LEU A 9 12.80 -6.06 -7.58
C LEU A 9 13.44 -5.32 -8.77
N LEU A 10 14.36 -4.37 -8.51
CA LEU A 10 15.02 -3.63 -9.58
C LEU A 10 15.86 -4.53 -10.48
N LEU A 11 16.51 -5.55 -9.94
CA LEU A 11 17.26 -6.54 -10.72
C LEU A 11 16.34 -7.36 -11.64
N MET A 12 15.06 -7.42 -11.38
CA MET A 12 14.07 -8.12 -12.21
C MET A 12 13.50 -7.25 -13.36
N ILE A 13 13.76 -5.93 -13.37
CA ILE A 13 13.17 -5.01 -14.36
C ILE A 13 13.35 -5.48 -15.80
N PRO A 14 14.55 -5.89 -16.28
CA PRO A 14 14.70 -6.39 -17.65
C PRO A 14 13.82 -7.61 -17.93
N ASN A 15 13.71 -8.52 -16.96
CA ASN A 15 12.86 -9.70 -17.10
C ASN A 15 11.37 -9.35 -17.02
N LEU A 16 10.98 -8.36 -16.21
CA LEU A 16 9.60 -7.88 -16.16
C LEU A 16 9.15 -7.30 -17.51
N TYR A 17 10.00 -6.50 -18.16
CA TYR A 17 9.74 -6.03 -19.53
C TYR A 17 9.56 -7.19 -20.51
N LYS A 18 10.39 -8.23 -20.38
CA LYS A 18 10.34 -9.41 -21.24
C LYS A 18 9.04 -10.21 -21.02
N ILE A 19 8.72 -10.55 -19.79
CA ILE A 19 7.50 -11.29 -19.42
C ILE A 19 6.25 -10.52 -19.86
N GLN A 20 6.27 -9.19 -19.66
CA GLN A 20 5.19 -8.30 -20.06
C GLN A 20 5.03 -8.29 -21.59
N GLY A 21 6.14 -8.12 -22.33
CA GLY A 21 6.13 -8.07 -23.79
C GLY A 21 5.67 -9.37 -24.44
N GLU A 22 5.95 -10.50 -23.80
CA GLU A 22 5.51 -11.82 -24.25
C GLU A 22 4.10 -12.20 -23.77
N LEU A 23 3.41 -11.34 -23.02
CA LEU A 23 2.06 -11.58 -22.49
C LEU A 23 1.98 -12.89 -21.68
N LEU A 24 2.92 -13.07 -20.75
CA LEU A 24 2.98 -14.26 -19.91
C LEU A 24 2.43 -13.98 -18.51
N PRO A 25 1.53 -14.81 -17.98
CA PRO A 25 1.05 -14.68 -16.61
C PRO A 25 2.17 -14.95 -15.60
N GLY A 26 2.22 -14.13 -14.56
CA GLY A 26 3.14 -14.25 -13.43
C GLY A 26 2.72 -13.33 -12.31
N VAL A 27 3.04 -13.66 -11.06
CA VAL A 27 2.73 -12.79 -9.92
C VAL A 27 4.00 -12.53 -9.11
N PHE A 28 4.26 -11.25 -8.88
CA PHE A 28 5.36 -10.73 -8.08
C PHE A 28 4.78 -10.11 -6.82
N HIS A 29 4.92 -10.79 -5.69
CA HIS A 29 4.52 -10.24 -4.39
C HIS A 29 5.68 -9.42 -3.82
N VAL A 30 5.44 -8.14 -3.58
CA VAL A 30 6.47 -7.20 -3.20
C VAL A 30 6.16 -6.56 -1.85
N ALA A 31 7.00 -6.84 -0.85
CA ALA A 31 7.03 -6.07 0.39
C ALA A 31 7.84 -4.79 0.13
N ALA A 32 7.17 -3.73 -0.29
CA ALA A 32 7.77 -2.52 -0.85
C ALA A 32 8.76 -1.85 0.12
N ARG A 33 9.97 -1.53 -0.35
CA ARG A 33 11.07 -1.00 0.46
C ARG A 33 11.83 0.11 -0.23
N ALA A 34 12.50 0.91 0.60
CA ALA A 34 13.46 1.91 0.19
C ALA A 34 14.57 1.32 -0.70
N LEU A 35 15.09 2.15 -1.58
CA LEU A 35 16.26 1.85 -2.38
C LEU A 35 17.52 2.42 -1.73
N ALA A 36 18.64 1.74 -1.90
CA ALA A 36 19.94 2.28 -1.54
C ALA A 36 20.26 3.51 -2.41
N THR A 37 20.48 4.64 -1.77
CA THR A 37 20.89 5.90 -2.40
C THR A 37 22.25 6.33 -1.82
N ARG A 38 22.31 7.45 -1.10
CA ARG A 38 23.51 7.85 -0.37
C ARG A 38 23.91 6.82 0.70
N SER A 39 22.92 6.17 1.31
CA SER A 39 23.11 5.13 2.33
C SER A 39 22.10 4.02 2.10
N LEU A 40 22.43 2.83 2.58
CA LEU A 40 21.47 1.72 2.64
C LEU A 40 20.36 2.05 3.65
N ASN A 41 19.12 1.89 3.22
CA ASN A 41 17.96 1.86 4.08
C ASN A 41 17.21 0.55 3.82
N ILE A 42 16.97 -0.24 4.87
CA ILE A 42 16.31 -1.55 4.76
C ILE A 42 14.80 -1.46 4.98
N PHE A 43 14.29 -0.30 5.40
CA PHE A 43 12.90 -0.13 5.82
C PHE A 43 11.95 0.16 4.64
N GLY A 44 10.66 0.22 4.95
CA GLY A 44 9.59 0.31 3.94
C GLY A 44 9.40 1.72 3.38
N ASP A 45 9.20 1.78 2.10
CA ASP A 45 8.55 2.84 1.34
C ASP A 45 8.20 2.32 -0.07
N HIS A 46 7.82 3.20 -1.00
CA HIS A 46 7.37 2.78 -2.34
C HIS A 46 8.39 3.09 -3.46
N GLN A 47 9.65 3.36 -3.14
CA GLN A 47 10.65 3.71 -4.17
C GLN A 47 10.87 2.58 -5.18
N ASP A 48 10.93 1.33 -4.73
CA ASP A 48 11.12 0.16 -5.59
C ASP A 48 9.91 -0.07 -6.51
N ILE A 49 8.69 0.10 -5.99
CA ILE A 49 7.44 -0.01 -6.74
C ILE A 49 7.38 1.06 -7.84
N TYR A 50 7.63 2.31 -7.48
CA TYR A 50 7.60 3.40 -8.45
C TYR A 50 8.68 3.28 -9.53
N ALA A 51 9.87 2.73 -9.19
CA ALA A 51 10.90 2.43 -10.19
C ALA A 51 10.42 1.40 -11.24
N CYS A 52 9.49 0.52 -10.89
CA CYS A 52 8.93 -0.50 -11.78
C CYS A 52 7.64 -0.07 -12.50
N ARG A 53 7.09 1.13 -12.26
CA ARG A 53 5.80 1.55 -12.84
C ARG A 53 5.75 1.59 -14.37
N GLN A 54 6.92 1.65 -15.02
CA GLN A 54 7.04 1.73 -16.48
C GLN A 54 7.13 0.36 -17.18
N VAL A 55 7.29 -0.73 -16.43
CA VAL A 55 7.47 -2.07 -17.04
C VAL A 55 6.19 -2.58 -17.71
N GLY A 56 5.04 -1.95 -17.46
CA GLY A 56 3.76 -2.33 -18.04
C GLY A 56 3.03 -3.44 -17.28
N ALA A 57 3.57 -3.95 -16.18
CA ALA A 57 2.84 -4.90 -15.34
C ALA A 57 1.72 -4.18 -14.55
N PRO A 58 0.48 -4.72 -14.52
CA PRO A 58 -0.53 -4.26 -13.59
C PRO A 58 -0.03 -4.29 -12.15
N MET A 59 -0.40 -3.27 -11.36
CA MET A 59 0.09 -3.07 -10.00
C MET A 59 -1.09 -2.95 -9.04
N ILE A 60 -1.24 -3.95 -8.16
CA ILE A 60 -2.29 -4.04 -7.14
C ILE A 60 -1.68 -3.77 -5.77
N CYS A 61 -2.22 -2.80 -5.05
CA CYS A 61 -1.79 -2.40 -3.71
C CYS A 61 -2.74 -2.94 -2.64
N SER A 62 -2.18 -3.59 -1.62
CA SER A 62 -2.89 -3.96 -0.39
C SER A 62 -2.55 -3.00 0.74
N HIS A 63 -3.56 -2.65 1.55
CA HIS A 63 -3.45 -1.63 2.60
C HIS A 63 -3.39 -2.22 4.01
N SER A 64 -3.76 -3.49 4.18
CA SER A 64 -3.74 -4.21 5.46
C SER A 64 -3.30 -5.65 5.27
N VAL A 65 -3.04 -6.35 6.36
CA VAL A 65 -2.69 -7.79 6.33
C VAL A 65 -3.83 -8.62 5.74
N GLN A 66 -5.09 -8.29 6.05
CA GLN A 66 -6.25 -8.97 5.45
C GLN A 66 -6.32 -8.74 3.94
N GLU A 67 -6.07 -7.51 3.48
CA GLU A 67 -6.06 -7.20 2.06
C GLU A 67 -4.93 -7.93 1.31
N VAL A 68 -3.78 -8.17 1.95
CA VAL A 68 -2.69 -8.97 1.34
C VAL A 68 -3.16 -10.39 1.03
N MET A 69 -3.96 -11.00 1.93
CA MET A 69 -4.54 -12.32 1.73
C MET A 69 -5.51 -12.33 0.54
N ASP A 70 -6.46 -11.42 0.53
CA ASP A 70 -7.55 -11.38 -0.44
C ASP A 70 -7.08 -10.92 -1.83
N LEU A 71 -6.34 -9.81 -1.90
CA LEU A 71 -5.85 -9.27 -3.17
C LEU A 71 -4.70 -10.10 -3.77
N GLY A 72 -3.99 -10.87 -2.96
CA GLY A 72 -3.03 -11.86 -3.43
C GLY A 72 -3.69 -12.90 -4.33
N GLY A 73 -4.86 -13.42 -3.94
CA GLY A 73 -5.68 -14.30 -4.77
C GLY A 73 -6.12 -13.64 -6.07
N ILE A 74 -6.63 -12.41 -5.98
CA ILE A 74 -7.06 -11.61 -7.15
C ILE A 74 -5.90 -11.40 -8.13
N ALA A 75 -4.68 -11.15 -7.64
CA ALA A 75 -3.51 -10.97 -8.49
C ALA A 75 -3.23 -12.21 -9.35
N HIS A 76 -3.34 -13.42 -8.77
CA HIS A 76 -3.17 -14.67 -9.52
C HIS A 76 -4.29 -14.89 -10.54
N LEU A 77 -5.55 -14.71 -10.15
CA LEU A 77 -6.70 -14.84 -11.05
C LEU A 77 -6.60 -13.86 -12.23
N THR A 78 -6.21 -12.62 -11.95
CA THR A 78 -6.00 -11.58 -12.96
C THR A 78 -4.87 -11.93 -13.92
N ALA A 79 -3.71 -12.35 -13.40
CA ALA A 79 -2.56 -12.69 -14.22
C ALA A 79 -2.90 -13.80 -15.25
N ILE A 80 -3.62 -14.83 -14.81
CA ILE A 80 -4.03 -15.94 -15.69
C ILE A 80 -5.04 -15.46 -16.73
N LYS A 81 -6.11 -14.78 -16.30
CA LYS A 81 -7.21 -14.37 -17.19
C LYS A 81 -6.77 -13.33 -18.22
N ALA A 82 -5.95 -12.35 -17.80
CA ALA A 82 -5.47 -11.29 -18.67
C ALA A 82 -4.23 -11.66 -19.47
N SER A 83 -3.57 -12.78 -19.17
CA SER A 83 -2.26 -13.20 -19.76
C SER A 83 -1.21 -12.09 -19.61
N VAL A 84 -1.04 -11.53 -18.42
CA VAL A 84 -0.05 -10.48 -18.11
C VAL A 84 0.59 -10.75 -16.75
N PRO A 85 1.85 -10.30 -16.51
CA PRO A 85 2.41 -10.34 -15.17
C PRO A 85 1.71 -9.32 -14.28
N VAL A 86 1.55 -9.61 -13.00
CA VAL A 86 0.97 -8.70 -12.00
C VAL A 86 1.97 -8.47 -10.87
N ILE A 87 2.20 -7.22 -10.50
CA ILE A 87 2.90 -6.83 -9.28
C ILE A 87 1.84 -6.58 -8.21
N HIS A 88 1.77 -7.47 -7.22
CA HIS A 88 0.98 -7.28 -6.01
C HIS A 88 1.91 -6.79 -4.90
N PHE A 89 1.66 -5.60 -4.38
CA PHE A 89 2.54 -5.01 -3.39
C PHE A 89 1.79 -4.51 -2.15
N PHE A 90 2.54 -4.41 -1.07
CA PHE A 90 2.11 -3.92 0.24
C PHE A 90 3.30 -3.32 0.97
N ASP A 91 3.07 -2.55 2.01
CA ASP A 91 4.12 -1.87 2.74
C ASP A 91 5.08 -2.83 3.43
N GLY A 92 6.34 -2.79 3.01
CA GLY A 92 7.43 -3.47 3.70
C GLY A 92 7.62 -2.93 5.12
N PHE A 93 8.03 -3.78 6.04
CA PHE A 93 8.16 -3.54 7.47
C PHE A 93 6.83 -3.20 8.16
N ARG A 94 5.95 -2.40 7.58
CA ARG A 94 4.68 -2.10 8.23
C ARG A 94 3.70 -3.25 8.07
N THR A 95 3.14 -3.46 6.89
CA THR A 95 2.20 -4.57 6.64
C THR A 95 2.90 -5.93 6.70
N SER A 96 4.12 -6.04 6.15
CA SER A 96 4.84 -7.33 6.08
C SER A 96 5.32 -7.86 7.44
N HIS A 97 5.41 -7.04 8.46
CA HIS A 97 5.85 -7.41 9.83
C HIS A 97 4.76 -7.26 10.88
N GLU A 98 3.58 -6.84 10.47
CA GLU A 98 2.44 -6.73 11.35
C GLU A 98 1.82 -8.12 11.61
N ILE A 99 1.46 -8.40 12.83
CA ILE A 99 0.72 -9.59 13.22
C ILE A 99 -0.71 -9.16 13.49
N GLN A 100 -1.63 -9.73 12.73
CA GLN A 100 -3.07 -9.54 12.91
C GLN A 100 -3.82 -10.86 12.74
N LYS A 101 -5.00 -10.95 13.32
CA LYS A 101 -5.96 -12.00 13.03
C LYS A 101 -6.57 -11.74 11.65
N VAL A 102 -6.54 -12.74 10.77
CA VAL A 102 -7.07 -12.65 9.40
C VAL A 102 -8.02 -13.82 9.13
N GLU A 103 -8.98 -13.58 8.28
CA GLU A 103 -9.84 -14.63 7.71
C GLU A 103 -9.17 -15.17 6.44
N VAL A 104 -8.98 -16.47 6.39
CA VAL A 104 -8.37 -17.15 5.26
C VAL A 104 -9.48 -17.61 4.30
N MET A 105 -9.36 -17.20 3.04
CA MET A 105 -10.27 -17.64 1.99
C MET A 105 -10.01 -19.11 1.65
N ASP A 106 -11.06 -19.90 1.51
CA ASP A 106 -10.94 -21.30 1.10
C ASP A 106 -10.36 -21.42 -0.32
N TYR A 107 -9.49 -22.40 -0.54
CA TYR A 107 -8.92 -22.68 -1.85
C TYR A 107 -9.97 -23.05 -2.90
N ASP A 108 -11.04 -23.73 -2.50
CA ASP A 108 -12.15 -24.08 -3.41
C ASP A 108 -12.84 -22.84 -3.99
N VAL A 109 -12.91 -21.76 -3.22
CA VAL A 109 -13.41 -20.46 -3.69
C VAL A 109 -12.52 -19.91 -4.79
N LEU A 110 -11.20 -19.89 -4.59
CA LEU A 110 -10.24 -19.42 -5.60
C LEU A 110 -10.27 -20.29 -6.86
N GLU A 111 -10.38 -21.63 -6.69
CA GLU A 111 -10.50 -22.54 -7.83
C GLU A 111 -11.78 -22.30 -8.62
N SER A 112 -12.89 -22.02 -7.95
CA SER A 112 -14.18 -21.73 -8.61
C SER A 112 -14.15 -20.47 -9.48
N LEU A 113 -13.31 -19.49 -9.11
CA LEU A 113 -13.11 -18.22 -9.82
C LEU A 113 -12.07 -18.30 -10.95
N LEU A 114 -11.29 -19.40 -11.01
CA LEU A 114 -10.22 -19.57 -11.97
C LEU A 114 -10.77 -19.70 -13.40
N ASP A 115 -10.27 -18.89 -14.32
CA ASP A 115 -10.53 -19.03 -15.75
C ASP A 115 -9.72 -20.23 -16.31
N LYS A 116 -10.39 -21.39 -16.38
CA LYS A 116 -9.78 -22.66 -16.79
C LYS A 116 -9.38 -22.66 -18.28
N GLU A 117 -10.09 -21.92 -19.13
CA GLU A 117 -9.74 -21.78 -20.54
C GLU A 117 -8.49 -20.92 -20.73
N ALA A 118 -8.37 -19.82 -20.00
CA ALA A 118 -7.15 -19.00 -20.01
C ALA A 118 -5.94 -19.80 -19.49
N LEU A 119 -6.11 -20.57 -18.41
CA LEU A 119 -5.07 -21.46 -17.89
C LEU A 119 -4.65 -22.52 -18.91
N LYS A 120 -5.61 -23.11 -19.63
CA LYS A 120 -5.36 -24.10 -20.69
C LYS A 120 -4.55 -23.45 -21.81
N LYS A 121 -4.97 -22.30 -22.32
CA LYS A 121 -4.22 -21.54 -23.33
C LYS A 121 -2.79 -21.23 -22.91
N PHE A 122 -2.59 -20.82 -21.65
CA PHE A 122 -1.25 -20.56 -21.13
C PHE A 122 -0.37 -21.81 -21.15
N LYS A 123 -0.91 -22.98 -20.76
CA LYS A 123 -0.19 -24.26 -20.81
C LYS A 123 0.12 -24.70 -22.23
N GLU A 124 -0.82 -24.58 -23.16
CA GLU A 124 -0.66 -24.90 -24.57
C GLU A 124 0.34 -24.00 -25.28
N ASN A 125 0.45 -22.72 -24.82
CA ASN A 125 1.40 -21.75 -25.34
C ASN A 125 2.83 -21.93 -24.78
N ALA A 126 3.06 -22.88 -23.90
CA ALA A 126 4.40 -23.19 -23.41
C ALA A 126 5.29 -23.71 -24.53
N LEU A 127 6.58 -23.29 -24.55
CA LEU A 127 7.55 -23.78 -25.50
C LEU A 127 7.71 -25.30 -25.32
N ASN A 128 7.40 -26.06 -26.39
CA ASN A 128 7.54 -27.47 -26.40
C ASN A 128 8.02 -27.91 -27.81
N PRO A 129 9.16 -28.61 -27.95
CA PRO A 129 9.72 -28.93 -29.25
C PRO A 129 8.82 -29.87 -30.08
N HIS A 130 7.88 -30.56 -29.46
CA HIS A 130 7.00 -31.52 -30.16
C HIS A 130 5.61 -30.97 -30.50
N THR A 131 5.04 -30.15 -29.57
CA THR A 131 3.65 -29.67 -29.68
C THR A 131 3.52 -28.19 -29.97
N ASN A 132 4.53 -27.38 -29.58
CA ASN A 132 4.56 -25.95 -29.81
C ASN A 132 6.01 -25.44 -30.00
N PRO A 133 6.65 -25.78 -31.15
CA PRO A 133 8.03 -25.40 -31.43
C PRO A 133 8.11 -23.95 -31.91
N ILE A 134 7.95 -23.01 -31.00
CA ILE A 134 8.01 -21.56 -31.27
C ILE A 134 9.30 -20.93 -30.70
N GLU A 135 9.86 -20.00 -31.45
CA GLU A 135 10.92 -19.14 -30.97
C GLU A 135 10.31 -17.87 -30.33
N ARG A 136 10.90 -17.42 -29.24
CA ARG A 136 10.53 -16.17 -28.56
C ARG A 136 11.75 -15.31 -28.34
N GLY A 137 11.54 -14.00 -28.38
CA GLY A 137 12.57 -13.02 -28.07
C GLY A 137 13.54 -12.74 -29.19
N GLY A 138 13.07 -12.86 -30.44
CA GLY A 138 13.78 -12.38 -31.61
C GLY A 138 13.98 -10.87 -31.60
N ALA A 139 14.74 -10.34 -32.56
CA ALA A 139 14.88 -8.90 -32.78
C ALA A 139 13.77 -8.39 -33.70
N GLU A 140 13.22 -7.24 -33.32
CA GLU A 140 12.27 -6.47 -34.16
C GLU A 140 12.94 -5.18 -34.58
N ASN A 141 12.78 -4.79 -35.84
CA ASN A 141 13.29 -3.56 -36.38
C ASN A 141 12.27 -2.42 -36.26
N ASP A 142 12.63 -1.23 -36.74
CA ASP A 142 11.83 -0.01 -36.71
C ASP A 142 10.52 -0.12 -37.50
N ASP A 143 10.41 -1.04 -38.42
CA ASP A 143 9.23 -1.29 -39.26
C ASP A 143 8.06 -1.97 -38.49
N ILE A 144 8.32 -2.73 -37.42
CA ILE A 144 7.29 -3.49 -36.69
C ILE A 144 7.27 -3.28 -35.17
N TYR A 145 8.37 -2.86 -34.55
CA TYR A 145 8.46 -2.76 -33.07
C TYR A 145 7.39 -1.86 -32.46
N PHE A 146 7.17 -0.66 -33.02
CA PHE A 146 6.19 0.27 -32.47
C PHE A 146 4.76 -0.28 -32.60
N GLN A 147 4.40 -0.85 -33.73
CA GLN A 147 3.09 -1.48 -33.94
C GLN A 147 2.88 -2.65 -32.96
N GLY A 148 3.92 -3.46 -32.71
CA GLY A 148 3.89 -4.54 -31.72
C GLY A 148 3.62 -4.03 -30.31
N ARG A 149 4.21 -2.91 -29.91
CA ARG A 149 3.95 -2.25 -28.63
C ARG A 149 2.51 -1.76 -28.52
N GLU A 150 1.99 -1.08 -29.54
CA GLU A 150 0.60 -0.57 -29.57
C GLU A 150 -0.44 -1.71 -29.59
N ALA A 151 -0.16 -2.81 -30.26
CA ALA A 151 -1.05 -3.98 -30.31
C ALA A 151 -1.34 -4.60 -28.93
N GLN A 152 -0.51 -4.31 -27.93
CA GLN A 152 -0.70 -4.79 -26.55
C GLN A 152 -1.72 -3.95 -25.78
N ASN A 153 -2.10 -2.76 -26.21
CA ASN A 153 -3.02 -1.85 -25.51
C ASN A 153 -4.34 -2.55 -25.14
N LYS A 154 -4.91 -3.37 -26.02
CA LYS A 154 -6.14 -4.12 -25.76
C LYS A 154 -6.08 -5.02 -24.52
N HIS A 155 -4.90 -5.59 -24.20
CA HIS A 155 -4.72 -6.42 -23.02
C HIS A 155 -4.75 -5.57 -21.73
N TYR A 156 -4.12 -4.41 -21.75
CA TYR A 156 -4.06 -3.50 -20.60
C TYR A 156 -5.37 -2.77 -20.34
N GLU A 157 -6.12 -2.42 -21.39
CA GLU A 157 -7.47 -1.88 -21.26
C GLU A 157 -8.42 -2.91 -20.62
N ALA A 158 -8.31 -4.18 -21.00
CA ALA A 158 -9.10 -5.26 -20.43
C ALA A 158 -8.77 -5.55 -18.95
N VAL A 159 -7.53 -5.33 -18.51
CA VAL A 159 -7.11 -5.61 -17.13
C VAL A 159 -7.94 -4.86 -16.10
N VAL A 160 -8.28 -3.59 -16.36
CA VAL A 160 -9.05 -2.76 -15.40
C VAL A 160 -10.39 -3.42 -15.07
N GLU A 161 -11.12 -3.87 -16.09
CA GLU A 161 -12.43 -4.51 -15.90
C GLU A 161 -12.28 -5.93 -15.32
N ILE A 162 -11.23 -6.67 -15.66
CA ILE A 162 -10.93 -8.00 -15.09
C ILE A 162 -10.67 -7.87 -13.59
N VAL A 163 -9.83 -6.92 -13.17
CA VAL A 163 -9.54 -6.68 -11.76
C VAL A 163 -10.81 -6.24 -11.01
N ALA A 164 -11.57 -5.30 -11.59
CA ALA A 164 -12.81 -4.83 -10.98
C ALA A 164 -13.84 -5.95 -10.80
N ASP A 165 -13.97 -6.87 -11.78
CA ASP A 165 -14.85 -8.03 -11.70
C ASP A 165 -14.42 -9.01 -10.58
N TYR A 166 -13.13 -9.33 -10.50
CA TYR A 166 -12.63 -10.19 -9.42
C TYR A 166 -12.75 -9.52 -8.04
N MET A 167 -12.45 -8.22 -7.93
CA MET A 167 -12.65 -7.47 -6.70
C MET A 167 -14.11 -7.51 -6.25
N LYS A 168 -15.05 -7.29 -7.17
CA LYS A 168 -16.48 -7.40 -6.88
C LYS A 168 -16.87 -8.81 -6.40
N LYS A 169 -16.45 -9.86 -7.08
CA LYS A 169 -16.75 -11.26 -6.70
C LYS A 169 -16.21 -11.61 -5.32
N ILE A 170 -14.97 -11.22 -5.04
CA ILE A 170 -14.36 -11.42 -3.70
C ILE A 170 -15.09 -10.60 -2.64
N SER A 171 -15.53 -9.38 -2.96
CA SER A 171 -16.35 -8.57 -2.03
C SER A 171 -17.68 -9.26 -1.68
N GLU A 172 -18.34 -9.82 -2.68
CA GLU A 172 -19.61 -10.56 -2.49
C GLU A 172 -19.43 -11.81 -1.62
N ILE A 173 -18.30 -12.51 -1.74
CA ILE A 173 -17.97 -13.73 -0.99
C ILE A 173 -17.56 -13.41 0.44
N THR A 174 -16.72 -12.38 0.62
CA THR A 174 -16.08 -12.09 1.91
C THR A 174 -16.81 -11.05 2.74
N GLY A 175 -17.74 -10.29 2.15
CA GLY A 175 -18.37 -9.14 2.77
C GLY A 175 -17.45 -7.91 2.93
N ARG A 176 -16.20 -7.98 2.45
CA ARG A 176 -15.24 -6.87 2.46
C ARG A 176 -15.29 -6.12 1.13
N GLU A 177 -15.26 -4.79 1.17
CA GLU A 177 -15.37 -3.97 -0.04
C GLU A 177 -14.04 -3.82 -0.76
N TYR A 178 -13.98 -4.27 -2.02
CA TYR A 178 -12.85 -4.13 -2.93
C TYR A 178 -13.30 -3.54 -4.28
N ALA A 179 -12.57 -2.54 -4.74
CA ALA A 179 -12.68 -1.96 -6.07
C ALA A 179 -11.34 -1.33 -6.47
N PRO A 180 -11.08 -1.01 -7.75
CA PRO A 180 -9.85 -0.32 -8.17
C PRO A 180 -9.55 0.93 -7.36
N PHE A 181 -10.58 1.68 -7.00
CA PHE A 181 -10.57 2.78 -6.04
C PHE A 181 -11.77 2.65 -5.12
N THR A 182 -11.60 2.93 -3.83
CA THR A 182 -12.69 2.97 -2.85
C THR A 182 -12.69 4.29 -2.11
N TYR A 183 -13.88 4.78 -1.75
CA TYR A 183 -14.04 6.01 -0.97
C TYR A 183 -14.37 5.68 0.48
N TYR A 184 -13.84 6.49 1.41
CA TYR A 184 -14.16 6.42 2.83
C TYR A 184 -14.29 7.82 3.42
N GLY A 185 -15.34 8.10 4.19
CA GLY A 185 -15.53 9.36 4.89
C GLY A 185 -16.90 9.99 4.67
N ALA A 186 -17.00 11.30 4.86
CA ALA A 186 -18.25 12.03 4.71
C ALA A 186 -18.70 12.08 3.23
N SER A 187 -19.96 11.74 2.95
CA SER A 187 -20.48 11.71 1.57
C SER A 187 -20.48 13.09 0.87
N ASP A 188 -20.40 14.15 1.65
CA ASP A 188 -20.32 15.54 1.21
C ASP A 188 -18.98 16.21 1.57
N ALA A 189 -17.90 15.42 1.62
CA ALA A 189 -16.58 15.93 1.88
C ALA A 189 -16.16 16.96 0.83
N SER A 190 -15.63 18.09 1.28
CA SER A 190 -15.01 19.11 0.42
C SER A 190 -13.49 18.91 0.26
N ARG A 191 -12.88 18.16 1.20
CA ARG A 191 -11.45 17.89 1.28
C ARG A 191 -11.20 16.39 1.32
N VAL A 192 -10.38 15.89 0.40
CA VAL A 192 -10.10 14.46 0.27
C VAL A 192 -8.60 14.21 0.20
N ILE A 193 -8.13 13.18 0.88
CA ILE A 193 -6.79 12.62 0.66
C ILE A 193 -6.90 11.46 -0.33
N ILE A 194 -5.95 11.34 -1.26
CA ILE A 194 -5.77 10.17 -2.11
C ILE A 194 -4.43 9.53 -1.72
N ALA A 195 -4.46 8.25 -1.37
CA ALA A 195 -3.26 7.52 -0.94
C ALA A 195 -3.36 6.02 -1.24
N MET A 196 -2.23 5.33 -1.15
CA MET A 196 -2.14 3.87 -1.20
C MET A 196 -1.21 3.33 -0.12
N GLY A 197 -1.36 2.04 0.19
CA GLY A 197 -0.61 1.39 1.27
C GLY A 197 -1.22 1.57 2.65
N SER A 198 -0.48 1.17 3.67
CA SER A 198 -0.96 1.05 5.05
C SER A 198 -1.38 2.38 5.69
N VAL A 199 -0.86 3.51 5.21
CA VAL A 199 -1.27 4.85 5.69
C VAL A 199 -2.78 5.10 5.57
N THR A 200 -3.44 4.45 4.61
CA THR A 200 -4.89 4.60 4.42
C THR A 200 -5.68 4.15 5.64
N GLU A 201 -5.17 3.21 6.42
CA GLU A 201 -5.81 2.76 7.66
C GLU A 201 -5.65 3.81 8.78
N THR A 202 -4.48 4.44 8.92
CA THR A 202 -4.30 5.61 9.81
C THR A 202 -5.21 6.77 9.38
N ILE A 203 -5.34 7.03 8.08
CA ILE A 203 -6.21 8.10 7.56
C ILE A 203 -7.67 7.82 7.91
N LYS A 204 -8.15 6.56 7.83
CA LYS A 204 -9.52 6.20 8.22
C LYS A 204 -9.82 6.49 9.68
N GLU A 205 -8.91 6.12 10.60
CA GLU A 205 -9.06 6.47 12.02
C GLU A 205 -9.09 7.99 12.25
N THR A 206 -8.23 8.72 11.52
CA THR A 206 -8.21 10.19 11.58
C THR A 206 -9.52 10.80 11.07
N ILE A 207 -10.05 10.30 9.96
CA ILE A 207 -11.34 10.73 9.40
C ILE A 207 -12.49 10.48 10.38
N ASP A 208 -12.53 9.31 10.99
CA ASP A 208 -13.58 8.97 11.96
C ASP A 208 -13.59 9.99 13.11
N GLU A 209 -12.41 10.32 13.65
CA GLU A 209 -12.29 11.30 14.74
C GLU A 209 -12.62 12.73 14.27
N MET A 210 -12.14 13.15 13.10
CA MET A 210 -12.40 14.48 12.54
C MET A 210 -13.89 14.67 12.20
N ASN A 211 -14.49 13.70 11.52
CA ASN A 211 -15.91 13.76 11.15
C ASN A 211 -16.82 13.72 12.37
N LYS A 212 -16.42 13.00 13.45
CA LYS A 212 -17.11 13.02 14.75
C LYS A 212 -17.06 14.41 15.43
N ARG A 213 -16.01 15.19 15.15
CA ARG A 213 -15.89 16.58 15.60
C ARG A 213 -16.60 17.60 14.68
N GLY A 214 -17.30 17.12 13.63
CA GLY A 214 -18.07 17.96 12.71
C GLY A 214 -17.34 18.36 11.42
N GLU A 215 -16.13 17.85 11.19
CA GLU A 215 -15.43 18.02 9.92
C GLU A 215 -16.11 17.23 8.80
N ARG A 216 -15.80 17.59 7.55
CA ARG A 216 -16.35 16.91 6.36
C ARG A 216 -15.18 16.51 5.45
N VAL A 217 -14.51 15.44 5.82
CA VAL A 217 -13.30 14.96 5.16
C VAL A 217 -13.44 13.52 4.68
N GLY A 218 -12.66 13.14 3.67
CA GLY A 218 -12.70 11.81 3.09
C GLY A 218 -11.36 11.34 2.53
N LEU A 219 -11.30 10.07 2.19
CA LEU A 219 -10.15 9.36 1.63
C LEU A 219 -10.58 8.60 0.38
N ILE A 220 -9.77 8.65 -0.66
CA ILE A 220 -9.80 7.66 -1.75
C ILE A 220 -8.58 6.76 -1.62
N LYS A 221 -8.83 5.45 -1.46
CA LYS A 221 -7.83 4.39 -1.43
C LYS A 221 -7.58 3.89 -2.86
N VAL A 222 -6.32 3.76 -3.23
CA VAL A 222 -5.91 3.24 -4.55
C VAL A 222 -5.50 1.78 -4.41
N HIS A 223 -6.32 0.84 -4.92
CA HIS A 223 -5.97 -0.58 -4.97
C HIS A 223 -5.33 -0.97 -6.31
N LEU A 224 -5.84 -0.44 -7.44
CA LEU A 224 -5.23 -0.66 -8.75
C LEU A 224 -4.46 0.60 -9.17
N TYR A 225 -3.15 0.59 -8.95
CA TYR A 225 -2.29 1.71 -9.32
C TYR A 225 -1.95 1.71 -10.82
N ARG A 226 -1.77 0.53 -11.44
CA ARG A 226 -1.57 0.36 -12.88
C ARG A 226 -2.42 -0.80 -13.41
N PRO A 227 -3.13 -0.64 -14.53
CA PRO A 227 -3.37 0.63 -15.23
C PRO A 227 -4.14 1.63 -14.38
N PHE A 228 -3.76 2.91 -14.40
CA PHE A 228 -4.46 3.96 -13.66
C PHE A 228 -5.76 4.33 -14.39
N SER A 229 -6.92 4.14 -13.75
CA SER A 229 -8.22 4.29 -14.41
C SER A 229 -8.96 5.57 -14.03
N PRO A 230 -9.02 6.59 -14.93
CA PRO A 230 -9.82 7.78 -14.70
C PRO A 230 -11.29 7.47 -14.41
N LYS A 231 -11.87 6.48 -15.13
CA LYS A 231 -13.27 6.05 -14.97
C LYS A 231 -13.57 5.66 -13.52
N TYR A 232 -12.73 4.85 -12.89
CA TYR A 232 -12.95 4.36 -11.54
C TYR A 232 -12.60 5.40 -10.47
N LEU A 233 -11.60 6.25 -10.68
CA LEU A 233 -11.29 7.36 -9.78
C LEU A 233 -12.45 8.36 -9.72
N LEU A 234 -12.92 8.84 -10.88
CA LEU A 234 -14.00 9.81 -10.96
C LEU A 234 -15.34 9.25 -10.43
N LYS A 235 -15.57 7.94 -10.54
CA LYS A 235 -16.78 7.29 -10.03
C LYS A 235 -16.91 7.38 -8.51
N VAL A 236 -15.80 7.34 -7.78
CA VAL A 236 -15.79 7.34 -6.30
C VAL A 236 -15.55 8.72 -5.71
N LEU A 237 -15.17 9.70 -6.52
CA LEU A 237 -14.91 11.07 -6.08
C LEU A 237 -16.24 11.79 -5.79
N PRO A 238 -16.49 12.26 -4.54
CA PRO A 238 -17.69 13.03 -4.24
C PRO A 238 -17.77 14.33 -5.04
N ASN A 239 -18.95 14.68 -5.51
CA ASN A 239 -19.17 15.89 -6.32
C ASN A 239 -18.95 17.20 -5.54
N THR A 240 -18.84 17.13 -4.22
CA THR A 240 -18.61 18.26 -3.31
C THR A 240 -17.12 18.57 -3.10
N VAL A 241 -16.23 17.76 -3.67
CA VAL A 241 -14.78 17.92 -3.45
C VAL A 241 -14.26 19.16 -4.17
N GLU A 242 -13.61 20.01 -3.41
CA GLU A 242 -12.96 21.24 -3.88
C GLU A 242 -11.44 21.10 -3.90
N LYS A 243 -10.88 20.38 -2.92
CA LYS A 243 -9.44 20.23 -2.76
C LYS A 243 -9.04 18.78 -2.46
N VAL A 244 -7.96 18.36 -3.10
CA VAL A 244 -7.39 17.02 -2.97
C VAL A 244 -5.91 17.12 -2.58
N ALA A 245 -5.51 16.40 -1.53
CA ALA A 245 -4.10 16.13 -1.23
C ALA A 245 -3.75 14.71 -1.65
N VAL A 246 -2.69 14.54 -2.42
CA VAL A 246 -2.18 13.23 -2.79
C VAL A 246 -0.94 12.92 -1.99
N LEU A 247 -0.94 11.79 -1.27
CA LEU A 247 0.18 11.37 -0.45
C LEU A 247 0.98 10.26 -1.14
N ASP A 248 2.23 10.55 -1.44
CA ASP A 248 3.19 9.61 -2.01
C ASP A 248 4.25 9.19 -0.97
N ARG A 249 4.48 7.88 -0.86
CA ARG A 249 5.52 7.32 0.02
C ARG A 249 6.86 7.16 -0.71
N THR A 250 7.25 8.20 -1.43
CA THR A 250 8.47 8.25 -2.24
C THR A 250 8.97 9.67 -2.42
N LYS A 251 10.17 9.79 -2.94
CA LYS A 251 10.72 11.03 -3.50
C LYS A 251 11.35 10.74 -4.85
N GLU A 252 10.78 11.28 -5.90
CA GLU A 252 11.35 11.23 -7.24
C GLU A 252 12.21 12.46 -7.49
N MET A 253 13.54 12.29 -7.45
CA MET A 253 14.48 13.40 -7.61
C MET A 253 14.40 14.02 -8.99
N GLY A 254 14.23 15.33 -9.06
CA GLY A 254 14.16 16.09 -10.32
C GLY A 254 12.80 16.09 -11.02
N ALA A 255 11.80 15.37 -10.49
CA ALA A 255 10.44 15.42 -11.00
C ALA A 255 9.70 16.68 -10.51
N THR A 256 8.68 17.09 -11.25
CA THR A 256 7.79 18.20 -10.88
C THR A 256 6.80 17.81 -9.78
N GLY A 257 6.68 16.52 -9.47
CA GLY A 257 5.86 15.94 -8.42
C GLY A 257 6.07 14.44 -8.36
N GLU A 258 5.57 13.82 -7.32
CA GLU A 258 5.64 12.38 -7.11
C GLU A 258 4.64 11.63 -8.02
N PRO A 259 4.86 10.34 -8.31
CA PRO A 259 4.13 9.64 -9.37
C PRO A 259 2.61 9.56 -9.20
N LEU A 260 2.10 9.25 -8.00
CA LEU A 260 0.64 9.19 -7.79
C LEU A 260 0.01 10.58 -7.91
N TYR A 261 0.67 11.60 -7.35
CA TYR A 261 0.24 12.99 -7.50
C TYR A 261 0.12 13.40 -8.97
N LEU A 262 1.11 13.10 -9.80
CA LEU A 262 1.09 13.43 -11.23
C LEU A 262 -0.03 12.69 -11.98
N ASP A 263 -0.28 11.41 -11.65
CA ASP A 263 -1.39 10.65 -12.23
C ASP A 263 -2.76 11.29 -11.89
N VAL A 264 -2.95 11.68 -10.62
CA VAL A 264 -4.18 12.35 -10.17
C VAL A 264 -4.34 13.72 -10.82
N CYS A 265 -3.27 14.53 -10.91
CA CYS A 265 -3.29 15.80 -11.63
C CYS A 265 -3.73 15.62 -13.10
N SER A 266 -3.20 14.58 -13.77
CA SER A 266 -3.57 14.28 -15.15
C SER A 266 -5.07 13.97 -15.30
N VAL A 267 -5.66 13.24 -14.36
CA VAL A 267 -7.10 12.90 -14.38
C VAL A 267 -7.98 14.10 -14.06
N LEU A 268 -7.57 14.94 -13.11
CA LEU A 268 -8.38 16.06 -12.61
C LEU A 268 -8.09 17.40 -13.31
N LYS A 269 -7.23 17.43 -14.33
CA LYS A 269 -6.76 18.66 -15.01
C LYS A 269 -7.87 19.55 -15.57
N ASP A 270 -8.97 18.95 -15.99
CA ASP A 270 -10.10 19.65 -16.61
C ASP A 270 -11.24 19.91 -15.59
N THR A 271 -10.97 19.78 -14.30
CA THR A 271 -11.89 20.08 -13.19
C THR A 271 -11.45 21.36 -12.46
N ASN A 272 -12.35 21.90 -11.62
CA ASN A 272 -12.02 23.02 -10.74
C ASN A 272 -11.39 22.58 -9.40
N ILE A 273 -11.07 21.28 -9.24
CA ILE A 273 -10.52 20.73 -8.01
C ILE A 273 -9.04 21.11 -7.90
N LYS A 274 -8.66 21.77 -6.80
CA LYS A 274 -7.25 22.03 -6.51
C LYS A 274 -6.56 20.77 -6.01
N VAL A 275 -5.51 20.34 -6.70
CA VAL A 275 -4.74 19.15 -6.32
C VAL A 275 -3.36 19.56 -5.81
N ILE A 276 -2.99 19.10 -4.62
CA ILE A 276 -1.65 19.27 -4.05
C ILE A 276 -1.02 17.92 -3.73
N GLY A 277 0.30 17.83 -3.79
CA GLY A 277 1.07 16.62 -3.50
C GLY A 277 1.88 16.74 -2.21
N GLY A 278 1.99 15.67 -1.46
CA GLY A 278 2.79 15.58 -0.25
C GLY A 278 3.53 14.25 -0.11
N ARG A 279 4.62 14.27 0.62
CA ARG A 279 5.47 13.11 0.90
C ARG A 279 5.41 12.71 2.35
N TYR A 280 5.41 11.40 2.60
CA TYR A 280 5.32 10.85 3.95
C TYR A 280 6.09 9.53 4.06
N GLY A 281 6.38 9.09 5.28
CA GLY A 281 6.65 7.70 5.65
C GLY A 281 7.85 7.02 5.00
N MET A 282 8.74 7.73 4.30
CA MET A 282 9.91 7.14 3.66
C MET A 282 10.82 6.48 4.69
N GLY A 283 11.39 5.33 4.32
CA GLY A 283 12.24 4.56 5.22
C GLY A 283 11.55 4.17 6.53
N SER A 284 10.25 3.87 6.48
CA SER A 284 9.39 3.55 7.64
C SER A 284 9.30 4.65 8.70
N LYS A 285 9.48 5.93 8.33
CA LYS A 285 9.16 7.02 9.24
C LYS A 285 7.68 6.92 9.64
N ASP A 286 7.40 6.97 10.93
CA ASP A 286 6.05 6.85 11.46
C ASP A 286 5.12 7.96 10.93
N THR A 287 3.84 7.62 10.74
CA THR A 287 2.84 8.56 10.25
C THR A 287 1.63 8.52 11.18
N THR A 288 1.48 9.58 11.99
CA THR A 288 0.48 9.68 13.06
C THR A 288 -0.83 10.30 12.59
N PRO A 289 -1.94 10.10 13.33
CA PRO A 289 -3.19 10.82 13.09
C PRO A 289 -3.04 12.36 13.11
N GLY A 290 -2.20 12.91 14.01
CA GLY A 290 -1.93 14.35 14.07
C GLY A 290 -1.27 14.89 12.79
N GLN A 291 -0.38 14.10 12.18
CA GLN A 291 0.22 14.44 10.89
C GLN A 291 -0.80 14.39 9.74
N ILE A 292 -1.71 13.41 9.75
CA ILE A 292 -2.80 13.34 8.76
C ILE A 292 -3.77 14.50 8.93
N LYS A 293 -4.11 14.86 10.19
CA LYS A 293 -4.92 16.05 10.46
C LYS A 293 -4.26 17.31 9.88
N ALA A 294 -2.95 17.48 10.04
CA ALA A 294 -2.22 18.63 9.48
C ALA A 294 -2.35 18.73 7.95
N VAL A 295 -2.49 17.61 7.24
CA VAL A 295 -2.76 17.62 5.79
C VAL A 295 -4.17 18.14 5.50
N TYR A 296 -5.19 17.71 6.25
CA TYR A 296 -6.55 18.23 6.10
C TYR A 296 -6.64 19.71 6.49
N ASP A 297 -5.92 20.14 7.52
CA ASP A 297 -5.87 21.55 7.94
C ASP A 297 -5.20 22.40 6.83
N HIS A 298 -4.11 21.91 6.23
CA HIS A 298 -3.45 22.60 5.12
C HIS A 298 -4.37 22.76 3.89
N LEU A 299 -5.30 21.82 3.66
CA LEU A 299 -6.32 21.97 2.62
C LEU A 299 -7.37 23.06 2.96
N LEU A 300 -7.44 23.59 4.20
CA LEU A 300 -8.28 24.75 4.54
C LEU A 300 -7.67 26.07 4.07
N ASP A 301 -6.34 26.14 3.91
CA ASP A 301 -5.68 27.33 3.44
C ASP A 301 -6.29 27.80 2.11
N GLU A 302 -6.37 29.09 1.89
CA GLU A 302 -6.88 29.65 0.63
C GLU A 302 -6.02 29.16 -0.56
N ASP A 303 -4.70 29.18 -0.39
CA ASP A 303 -3.72 28.71 -1.38
C ASP A 303 -2.73 27.71 -0.76
N PRO A 304 -3.15 26.45 -0.54
CA PRO A 304 -2.27 25.44 0.01
C PRO A 304 -1.12 25.10 -0.95
N PHE A 305 0.11 25.09 -0.42
CA PHE A 305 1.29 24.79 -1.22
C PHE A 305 1.45 23.28 -1.47
N THR A 306 2.00 22.95 -2.63
CA THR A 306 2.33 21.56 -3.02
C THR A 306 3.75 21.16 -2.58
N SER A 307 4.08 19.89 -2.73
CA SER A 307 5.38 19.31 -2.36
C SER A 307 5.70 19.36 -0.87
N PHE A 308 4.65 19.41 -0.05
CA PHE A 308 4.81 19.39 1.41
C PHE A 308 5.35 18.03 1.91
N THR A 309 5.83 18.01 3.15
CA THR A 309 6.21 16.78 3.87
C THR A 309 5.51 16.72 5.22
N ILE A 310 5.26 15.50 5.70
CA ILE A 310 4.80 15.23 7.06
C ILE A 310 5.73 14.22 7.75
N GLY A 311 5.77 14.23 9.07
CA GLY A 311 6.56 13.30 9.88
C GLY A 311 8.04 13.64 9.99
N ILE A 312 8.49 14.68 9.36
CA ILE A 312 9.86 15.23 9.48
C ILE A 312 9.81 16.74 9.66
N ASN A 313 10.93 17.29 10.06
CA ASN A 313 11.20 18.72 9.98
C ASN A 313 12.24 18.96 8.89
N ASP A 314 11.80 19.40 7.71
CA ASP A 314 12.67 19.73 6.59
C ASP A 314 13.22 21.15 6.78
N ASP A 315 14.47 21.24 7.20
CA ASP A 315 15.20 22.48 7.47
C ASP A 315 15.89 23.07 6.21
N VAL A 316 15.74 22.41 5.05
CA VAL A 316 16.33 22.84 3.76
C VAL A 316 15.31 23.60 2.92
N THR A 317 14.15 23.00 2.63
CA THR A 317 13.10 23.62 1.82
C THR A 317 11.94 24.19 2.61
N HIS A 318 11.86 23.87 3.91
CA HIS A 318 10.86 24.38 4.87
C HIS A 318 9.41 24.08 4.47
N LEU A 319 9.18 22.96 3.76
CA LEU A 319 7.86 22.51 3.29
C LEU A 319 7.17 21.52 4.23
N SER A 320 7.67 21.36 5.46
CA SER A 320 7.06 20.44 6.42
C SER A 320 5.84 21.07 7.09
N LEU A 321 4.73 20.32 7.09
CA LEU A 321 3.55 20.68 7.88
C LEU A 321 3.81 20.38 9.36
N LYS A 322 3.33 21.25 10.23
CA LYS A 322 3.41 21.05 11.67
C LYS A 322 2.29 20.13 12.13
N GLU A 323 2.68 19.08 12.84
CA GLU A 323 1.74 18.18 13.51
C GLU A 323 1.01 18.92 14.66
N ASP A 324 -0.27 18.59 14.85
CA ASP A 324 -1.00 18.94 16.06
C ASP A 324 -0.72 17.85 17.12
N PRO A 325 0.12 18.12 18.13
CA PRO A 325 0.54 17.13 19.12
C PRO A 325 -0.59 16.70 20.06
N ASP A 326 -1.64 17.50 20.16
CA ASP A 326 -2.79 17.26 21.04
C ASP A 326 -3.92 16.50 20.32
N PHE A 327 -3.77 16.27 19.03
CA PHE A 327 -4.74 15.49 18.28
C PHE A 327 -4.52 13.99 18.47
N HIS A 328 -5.45 13.34 19.12
CA HIS A 328 -5.46 11.90 19.37
C HIS A 328 -6.78 11.29 18.87
N VAL A 329 -6.69 10.06 18.41
CA VAL A 329 -7.84 9.22 18.06
C VAL A 329 -8.26 8.47 19.33
N ASN A 330 -9.53 8.61 19.72
CA ASN A 330 -10.11 7.85 20.81
C ASN A 330 -10.60 6.49 20.29
N ALA A 331 -9.73 5.49 20.36
CA ALA A 331 -10.04 4.13 19.91
C ALA A 331 -10.44 3.24 21.10
N ASP A 332 -11.38 2.32 20.84
CA ASP A 332 -11.86 1.34 21.81
C ASP A 332 -11.01 0.06 21.78
N TYR A 333 -9.71 0.23 22.06
CA TYR A 333 -8.77 -0.88 22.21
C TYR A 333 -7.68 -0.53 23.23
N THR A 334 -7.17 -1.56 23.92
CA THR A 334 -6.03 -1.44 24.84
C THR A 334 -4.74 -1.37 24.05
N SER A 335 -3.90 -0.39 24.36
CA SER A 335 -2.58 -0.17 23.75
C SER A 335 -1.45 -0.48 24.72
N CYS A 336 -0.56 -1.38 24.35
CA CYS A 336 0.57 -1.78 25.19
C CYS A 336 1.89 -1.50 24.48
N LEU A 337 2.87 -1.03 25.24
CA LEU A 337 4.21 -0.72 24.76
C LEU A 337 5.27 -1.44 25.61
N PHE A 338 6.18 -2.12 24.92
CA PHE A 338 7.26 -2.86 25.60
C PHE A 338 8.61 -2.42 25.03
N TYR A 339 9.50 -2.03 25.91
CA TYR A 339 10.89 -1.75 25.58
C TYR A 339 11.76 -2.92 26.08
N GLY A 340 12.56 -3.48 25.17
CA GLY A 340 13.48 -4.58 25.44
C GLY A 340 14.85 -4.37 24.81
N LEU A 341 15.82 -5.15 25.24
CA LEU A 341 17.12 -5.26 24.63
C LEU A 341 17.09 -6.34 23.54
N GLY A 342 17.71 -6.09 22.42
CA GLY A 342 17.85 -7.11 21.37
C GLY A 342 18.41 -8.42 21.93
N SER A 343 17.69 -9.51 21.71
CA SER A 343 17.97 -10.88 22.20
C SER A 343 17.63 -11.16 23.68
N ASP A 344 16.92 -10.29 24.38
CA ASP A 344 16.48 -10.51 25.76
C ASP A 344 15.19 -11.37 25.90
N GLY A 345 14.57 -11.76 24.78
CA GLY A 345 13.33 -12.53 24.75
C GLY A 345 12.04 -11.70 24.76
N THR A 346 12.09 -10.40 25.01
CA THR A 346 10.91 -9.50 25.08
C THR A 346 10.04 -9.60 23.81
N VAL A 347 10.65 -9.56 22.63
CA VAL A 347 9.93 -9.66 21.36
C VAL A 347 9.21 -11.00 21.19
N SER A 348 9.88 -12.11 21.57
CA SER A 348 9.27 -13.45 21.47
C SER A 348 8.11 -13.61 22.47
N ALA A 349 8.25 -13.10 23.68
CA ALA A 349 7.19 -13.08 24.67
C ALA A 349 5.96 -12.30 24.16
N ASN A 350 6.16 -11.13 23.57
CA ASN A 350 5.10 -10.30 23.04
C ASN A 350 4.43 -10.92 21.80
N LYS A 351 5.19 -11.62 20.93
CA LYS A 351 4.61 -12.43 19.85
C LYS A 351 3.72 -13.55 20.37
N SER A 352 4.15 -14.24 21.42
CA SER A 352 3.33 -15.28 22.06
C SER A 352 2.09 -14.69 22.71
N SER A 353 2.19 -13.55 23.39
CA SER A 353 1.07 -12.88 24.05
C SER A 353 -0.01 -12.48 23.03
N ILE A 354 0.36 -11.84 21.94
CA ILE A 354 -0.63 -11.41 20.94
C ILE A 354 -1.28 -12.59 20.21
N LYS A 355 -0.55 -13.70 20.00
CA LYS A 355 -1.11 -14.94 19.48
C LYS A 355 -2.11 -15.57 20.46
N ILE A 356 -1.78 -15.65 21.74
CA ILE A 356 -2.71 -16.15 22.76
C ILE A 356 -4.00 -15.33 22.77
N ILE A 357 -3.91 -14.01 22.74
CA ILE A 357 -5.08 -13.14 22.67
C ILE A 357 -5.90 -13.42 21.39
N GLY A 358 -5.25 -13.51 20.24
CA GLY A 358 -5.93 -13.76 18.97
C GLY A 358 -6.56 -15.16 18.87
N ASP A 359 -5.87 -16.19 19.36
CA ASP A 359 -6.29 -17.59 19.22
C ASP A 359 -7.36 -18.00 20.26
N HIS A 360 -7.36 -17.37 21.45
CA HIS A 360 -8.19 -17.79 22.59
C HIS A 360 -9.26 -16.78 23.03
N THR A 361 -9.40 -15.67 22.30
CA THR A 361 -10.45 -14.66 22.55
C THR A 361 -11.10 -14.20 21.24
N ASP A 362 -12.26 -13.57 21.35
CA ASP A 362 -12.94 -12.93 20.23
C ASP A 362 -12.42 -11.52 19.93
N LEU A 363 -11.37 -11.08 20.62
CA LEU A 363 -10.78 -9.75 20.41
C LEU A 363 -10.05 -9.67 19.07
N TYR A 364 -10.11 -8.51 18.46
CA TYR A 364 -9.15 -8.12 17.44
C TYR A 364 -7.80 -7.91 18.10
N SER A 365 -6.74 -8.29 17.42
CA SER A 365 -5.38 -8.21 17.95
C SER A 365 -4.40 -7.76 16.87
N GLN A 366 -3.49 -6.88 17.24
CA GLN A 366 -2.44 -6.35 16.37
C GLN A 366 -1.13 -6.28 17.15
N ALA A 367 -0.04 -6.70 16.53
CA ALA A 367 1.29 -6.44 17.02
C ALA A 367 2.22 -5.96 15.92
N TYR A 368 3.07 -5.02 16.29
CA TYR A 368 4.13 -4.51 15.43
C TYR A 368 5.42 -4.33 16.22
N PHE A 369 6.53 -4.80 15.64
CA PHE A 369 7.84 -4.82 16.31
C PHE A 369 8.81 -3.93 15.56
N ALA A 370 9.29 -2.89 16.21
CA ALA A 370 10.35 -2.04 15.70
C ALA A 370 11.70 -2.51 16.27
N TYR A 371 12.66 -2.65 15.37
CA TYR A 371 14.03 -3.07 15.67
C TYR A 371 15.01 -1.98 15.29
N ASP A 372 16.13 -1.91 15.99
CA ASP A 372 17.31 -1.21 15.50
C ASP A 372 17.92 -1.98 14.33
N SER A 373 18.57 -1.29 13.40
CA SER A 373 19.33 -1.91 12.31
C SER A 373 20.51 -2.78 12.81
N LYS A 374 20.91 -2.62 14.06
CA LYS A 374 21.92 -3.45 14.73
C LYS A 374 21.30 -4.74 15.24
N LYS A 375 21.88 -5.88 14.90
CA LYS A 375 21.38 -7.21 15.28
C LYS A 375 21.48 -7.54 16.78
N ALA A 376 22.37 -6.93 17.52
CA ALA A 376 22.58 -7.19 18.94
C ALA A 376 22.79 -5.89 19.71
N GLY A 377 22.26 -5.82 20.93
CA GLY A 377 22.42 -4.68 21.82
C GLY A 377 21.63 -3.42 21.46
N GLY A 378 20.77 -3.48 20.44
CA GLY A 378 19.83 -2.42 20.08
C GLY A 378 18.56 -2.47 20.91
N ALA A 379 17.88 -1.34 21.08
CA ALA A 379 16.57 -1.32 21.71
C ALA A 379 15.52 -1.92 20.78
N THR A 380 14.62 -2.73 21.33
CA THR A 380 13.42 -3.22 20.66
C THR A 380 12.20 -2.52 21.23
N ARG A 381 11.25 -2.16 20.36
CA ARG A 381 9.98 -1.56 20.75
C ARG A 381 8.85 -2.43 20.18
N SER A 382 8.12 -3.11 21.08
CA SER A 382 6.95 -3.91 20.72
C SER A 382 5.68 -3.10 20.98
N ASN A 383 4.85 -2.96 19.96
CA ASN A 383 3.57 -2.26 20.01
C ASN A 383 2.46 -3.31 19.88
N LEU A 384 1.63 -3.46 20.90
CA LEU A 384 0.51 -4.39 20.92
C LEU A 384 -0.78 -3.61 21.12
N ARG A 385 -1.81 -3.98 20.36
CA ARG A 385 -3.18 -3.48 20.51
C ARG A 385 -4.16 -4.64 20.48
N PHE A 386 -5.18 -4.60 21.32
CA PHE A 386 -6.27 -5.56 21.30
C PHE A 386 -7.57 -4.94 21.85
N GLY A 387 -8.70 -5.34 21.28
CA GLY A 387 -9.99 -4.76 21.63
C GLY A 387 -11.15 -5.40 20.88
N HIS A 388 -12.35 -4.88 21.09
CA HIS A 388 -13.59 -5.39 20.49
C HIS A 388 -13.87 -4.82 19.08
N THR A 389 -13.12 -3.85 18.65
CA THR A 389 -13.25 -3.21 17.33
C THR A 389 -12.03 -3.49 16.45
N PRO A 390 -12.17 -3.51 15.11
CA PRO A 390 -11.05 -3.68 14.19
C PRO A 390 -9.97 -2.62 14.40
N ILE A 391 -8.72 -3.05 14.50
CA ILE A 391 -7.57 -2.18 14.77
C ILE A 391 -6.98 -1.73 13.43
N ARG A 392 -7.03 -0.43 13.17
CA ARG A 392 -6.55 0.21 11.93
C ARG A 392 -5.26 1.02 12.14
N ALA A 393 -4.78 1.12 13.36
CA ALA A 393 -3.62 1.91 13.72
C ALA A 393 -2.34 1.36 13.08
N THR A 394 -1.88 1.99 12.01
CA THR A 394 -0.60 1.66 11.36
C THR A 394 0.53 2.61 11.80
N TYR A 395 0.43 3.17 12.98
CA TYR A 395 1.42 4.01 13.66
C TYR A 395 1.82 3.38 15.01
N TYR A 396 2.94 3.85 15.57
CA TYR A 396 3.40 3.38 16.87
C TYR A 396 2.43 3.74 17.99
N VAL A 397 2.45 2.95 19.06
CA VAL A 397 1.75 3.30 20.31
C VAL A 397 2.44 4.51 20.91
N ASN A 398 1.77 5.67 20.88
CA ASN A 398 2.26 6.91 21.47
C ASN A 398 1.54 7.24 22.79
N ASN A 399 0.31 6.71 22.97
CA ASN A 399 -0.45 6.78 24.20
C ASN A 399 -0.74 5.33 24.63
N ALA A 400 -0.09 4.86 25.67
CA ALA A 400 -0.16 3.47 26.10
C ALA A 400 -0.93 3.35 27.42
N ASP A 401 -1.83 2.35 27.48
CA ASP A 401 -2.51 1.94 28.71
C ASP A 401 -1.58 1.09 29.60
N PHE A 402 -0.61 0.41 28.99
CA PHE A 402 0.37 -0.40 29.68
C PHE A 402 1.77 -0.23 29.07
N ILE A 403 2.76 0.00 29.91
CA ILE A 403 4.18 0.10 29.50
C ILE A 403 5.00 -0.89 30.31
N SER A 404 5.84 -1.66 29.61
CA SER A 404 6.86 -2.51 30.21
C SER A 404 8.25 -2.11 29.70
N CYS A 405 9.20 -2.04 30.61
CA CYS A 405 10.58 -1.69 30.28
C CYS A 405 11.53 -2.68 30.96
N SER A 406 12.33 -3.40 30.18
CA SER A 406 13.24 -4.44 30.71
C SER A 406 14.58 -3.90 31.20
N LEU A 407 14.88 -2.62 30.97
CA LEU A 407 16.14 -1.98 31.38
C LEU A 407 15.91 -0.62 32.03
N ASP A 408 16.47 -0.41 33.22
CA ASP A 408 16.31 0.83 33.97
C ASP A 408 16.73 2.09 33.19
N ASN A 409 17.82 2.02 32.45
CA ASN A 409 18.31 3.15 31.66
C ASN A 409 17.42 3.52 30.47
N TYR A 410 16.49 2.66 30.05
CA TYR A 410 15.54 2.97 29.00
C TYR A 410 14.40 3.86 29.49
N VAL A 411 14.06 3.78 30.80
CA VAL A 411 13.03 4.64 31.42
C VAL A 411 13.37 6.12 31.32
N LEU A 412 14.66 6.47 31.30
CA LEU A 412 15.13 7.85 31.18
C LEU A 412 15.41 8.28 29.74
N LYS A 413 15.46 7.31 28.81
CA LYS A 413 15.88 7.58 27.43
C LYS A 413 14.70 7.60 26.45
N TYR A 414 13.68 6.82 26.71
CA TYR A 414 12.49 6.63 25.90
C TYR A 414 11.22 6.91 26.68
#